data_e60b38c60c04a83acf07ed1e60f99256
#
_entry.id   e60b38c60c04a83acf07ed1e60f99256
#
_cell.length_a   1.000
_cell.length_b   1.000
_cell.length_c   1.000
_cell.angle_alpha   90.00
_cell.angle_beta   90.00
_cell.angle_gamma   90.00
#
_symmetry.space_group_name_H-M   'P 1'
#
loop_
_entity.id
_entity.type
_entity.pdbx_description
1 polymer ?
#
loop_
_entity_poly.entity_id
_entity_poly.type
_entity_poly.pdbx_seq_one_letter_code
_entity_poly.pdbx_strand_id
1 'polypeptide(L)'
;MGKRGFTLIEVMVAMAIVAISLVVVMQLFSAGLKISRLSGDFTRAIVHAKGKMEELSIKPQQGTGVFEDGFKWESEVQPYEDIKEELEALDVNLLKIKVKIIWSGKSNKQESIELASLRIIQEDKK
;
A
#
# COMPACT_ATOMS: atom_id res chain seq x y z
N MET A 1 -29.13 7.58 57.60
CA MET A 1 -28.96 7.89 56.74
C MET A 1 -29.29 7.38 55.64
N GLY A 2 -29.80 7.70 54.99
CA GLY A 2 -30.46 7.26 53.95
C GLY A 2 -29.80 6.75 52.84
N LYS A 3 -30.08 5.64 52.54
CA LYS A 3 -29.74 5.19 51.28
C LYS A 3 -30.62 5.87 50.30
N ARG A 4 -30.03 6.72 49.54
CA ARG A 4 -30.78 7.33 48.47
C ARG A 4 -30.74 6.39 47.31
N GLY A 5 -31.87 6.00 46.78
CA GLY A 5 -31.98 5.35 45.52
C GLY A 5 -31.58 6.32 44.41
N PHE A 6 -31.23 5.77 43.28
CA PHE A 6 -30.95 6.61 42.10
C PHE A 6 -32.24 7.27 41.65
N THR A 7 -32.13 8.50 41.24
CA THR A 7 -33.26 9.19 40.62
C THR A 7 -33.52 8.64 39.23
N LEU A 8 -34.73 8.81 38.74
CA LEU A 8 -35.10 8.36 37.41
C LEU A 8 -34.22 9.04 36.35
N ILE A 9 -33.92 10.33 36.54
CA ILE A 9 -33.07 11.09 35.64
C ILE A 9 -31.66 10.50 35.61
N GLU A 10 -31.11 10.14 36.76
CA GLU A 10 -29.77 9.53 36.85
C GLU A 10 -29.69 8.23 36.04
N VAL A 11 -30.71 7.38 36.17
CA VAL A 11 -30.78 6.12 35.43
C VAL A 11 -30.89 6.39 33.93
N MET A 12 -31.72 7.35 33.54
CA MET A 12 -31.88 7.70 32.13
C MET A 12 -30.58 8.23 31.52
N VAL A 13 -29.88 9.09 32.25
CA VAL A 13 -28.60 9.62 31.81
C VAL A 13 -27.54 8.51 31.68
N ALA A 14 -27.51 7.63 32.68
CA ALA A 14 -26.58 6.50 32.66
C ALA A 14 -26.82 5.60 31.43
N MET A 15 -28.09 5.28 31.17
CA MET A 15 -28.46 4.46 30.02
C MET A 15 -28.11 5.16 28.69
N ALA A 16 -28.33 6.46 28.64
CA ALA A 16 -27.98 7.25 27.45
C ALA A 16 -26.47 7.19 27.18
N ILE A 17 -25.65 7.36 28.21
CA ILE A 17 -24.19 7.31 28.08
C ILE A 17 -23.74 5.91 27.62
N VAL A 18 -24.29 4.86 28.20
CA VAL A 18 -23.97 3.50 27.80
C VAL A 18 -24.35 3.24 26.35
N ALA A 19 -25.54 3.69 25.94
CA ALA A 19 -25.99 3.51 24.55
C ALA A 19 -25.07 4.21 23.57
N ILE A 20 -24.70 5.45 23.84
CA ILE A 20 -23.78 6.21 22.99
C ILE A 20 -22.41 5.53 22.94
N SER A 21 -21.92 5.07 24.09
CA SER A 21 -20.64 4.38 24.18
C SER A 21 -20.61 3.12 23.34
N LEU A 22 -21.67 2.32 23.38
CA LEU A 22 -21.78 1.11 22.58
C LEU A 22 -21.75 1.40 21.08
N VAL A 23 -22.49 2.43 20.66
CA VAL A 23 -22.51 2.83 19.24
C VAL A 23 -21.11 3.24 18.79
N VAL A 24 -20.41 4.05 19.59
CA VAL A 24 -19.06 4.51 19.27
C VAL A 24 -18.09 3.32 19.16
N VAL A 25 -18.16 2.38 20.11
CA VAL A 25 -17.31 1.19 20.09
C VAL A 25 -17.58 0.36 18.83
N MET A 26 -18.85 0.18 18.46
CA MET A 26 -19.19 -0.55 17.25
C MET A 26 -18.66 0.14 15.99
N GLN A 27 -18.74 1.47 15.95
CA GLN A 27 -18.19 2.24 14.83
C GLN A 27 -16.68 2.08 14.72
N LEU A 28 -15.98 2.15 15.84
CA LEU A 28 -14.53 1.97 15.89
C LEU A 28 -14.12 0.57 15.45
N PHE A 29 -14.87 -0.43 15.88
CA PHE A 29 -14.61 -1.81 15.50
C PHE A 29 -14.78 -2.00 13.99
N SER A 30 -15.87 -1.47 13.43
CA SER A 30 -16.12 -1.54 11.99
C SER A 30 -15.03 -0.83 11.20
N ALA A 31 -14.61 0.36 11.63
CA ALA A 31 -13.51 1.10 11.00
C ALA A 31 -12.21 0.29 11.07
N GLY A 32 -11.94 -0.34 12.21
CA GLY A 32 -10.76 -1.18 12.38
C GLY A 32 -10.74 -2.36 11.44
N LEU A 33 -11.88 -2.99 11.19
CA LEU A 33 -11.98 -4.10 10.24
C LEU A 33 -11.70 -3.63 8.82
N LYS A 34 -12.21 -2.47 8.44
CA LYS A 34 -11.94 -1.89 7.11
C LYS A 34 -10.46 -1.60 6.92
N ILE A 35 -9.84 -0.99 7.92
CA ILE A 35 -8.41 -0.68 7.88
C ILE A 35 -7.59 -1.96 7.79
N SER A 36 -7.98 -2.99 8.52
CA SER A 36 -7.30 -4.28 8.48
C SER A 36 -7.36 -4.91 7.09
N ARG A 37 -8.50 -4.84 6.41
CA ARG A 37 -8.63 -5.35 5.04
C ARG A 37 -7.80 -4.57 4.05
N LEU A 38 -7.85 -3.24 4.15
CA LEU A 38 -7.04 -2.36 3.29
C LEU A 38 -5.56 -2.61 3.51
N SER A 39 -5.15 -2.77 4.77
CA SER A 39 -3.78 -3.06 5.13
C SER A 39 -3.32 -4.39 4.56
N GLY A 40 -4.19 -5.41 4.56
CA GLY A 40 -3.89 -6.70 3.98
C GLY A 40 -3.63 -6.63 2.48
N ASP A 41 -4.46 -5.91 1.75
CA ASP A 41 -4.29 -5.71 0.32
C ASP A 41 -3.03 -4.92 0.00
N PHE A 42 -2.77 -3.84 0.75
CA PHE A 42 -1.55 -3.08 0.60
C PHE A 42 -0.31 -3.92 0.88
N THR A 43 -0.36 -4.77 1.92
CA THR A 43 0.75 -5.65 2.25
C THR A 43 1.04 -6.61 1.10
N ARG A 44 0.01 -7.23 0.53
CA ARG A 44 0.16 -8.10 -0.64
C ARG A 44 0.75 -7.35 -1.83
N ALA A 45 0.26 -6.14 -2.08
CA ALA A 45 0.75 -5.32 -3.17
C ALA A 45 2.22 -4.99 -2.98
N ILE A 46 2.65 -4.66 -1.77
CA ILE A 46 4.05 -4.37 -1.46
C ILE A 46 4.92 -5.61 -1.67
N VAL A 47 4.45 -6.77 -1.21
CA VAL A 47 5.17 -8.04 -1.40
C VAL A 47 5.33 -8.34 -2.89
N HIS A 48 4.26 -8.20 -3.67
CA HIS A 48 4.32 -8.38 -5.12
C HIS A 48 5.29 -7.39 -5.77
N ALA A 49 5.21 -6.11 -5.36
CA ALA A 49 6.08 -5.07 -5.92
C ALA A 49 7.54 -5.34 -5.63
N LYS A 50 7.86 -5.71 -4.40
CA LYS A 50 9.25 -6.04 -4.02
C LYS A 50 9.77 -7.26 -4.76
N GLY A 51 8.97 -8.30 -4.84
CA GLY A 51 9.34 -9.52 -5.57
C GLY A 51 9.58 -9.23 -7.03
N LYS A 52 8.70 -8.44 -7.65
CA LYS A 52 8.84 -8.07 -9.05
C LYS A 52 10.06 -7.18 -9.27
N MET A 53 10.31 -6.26 -8.34
CA MET A 53 11.49 -5.40 -8.42
C MET A 53 12.79 -6.21 -8.35
N GLU A 54 12.86 -7.22 -7.50
CA GLU A 54 14.02 -8.11 -7.43
C GLU A 54 14.23 -8.86 -8.75
N GLU A 55 13.15 -9.37 -9.32
CA GLU A 55 13.19 -10.04 -10.62
C GLU A 55 13.70 -9.11 -11.72
N LEU A 56 13.18 -7.88 -11.75
CA LEU A 56 13.57 -6.87 -12.73
C LEU A 56 14.98 -6.34 -12.48
N SER A 57 15.48 -6.43 -11.26
CA SER A 57 16.86 -6.06 -10.96
C SER A 57 17.85 -6.98 -11.67
N ILE A 58 17.48 -8.25 -11.80
CA ILE A 58 18.32 -9.22 -12.50
C ILE A 58 18.14 -9.09 -14.00
N LYS A 59 16.91 -8.91 -14.45
CA LYS A 59 16.60 -8.83 -15.88
C LYS A 59 15.56 -7.74 -16.12
N PRO A 60 16.00 -6.49 -16.37
CA PRO A 60 15.06 -5.40 -16.59
C PRO A 60 14.24 -5.63 -17.86
N GLN A 61 12.93 -5.58 -17.73
CA GLN A 61 12.00 -5.74 -18.84
C GLN A 61 10.77 -4.88 -18.61
N GLN A 62 10.27 -4.27 -19.67
CA GLN A 62 8.96 -3.66 -19.66
C GLN A 62 7.92 -4.72 -19.92
N GLY A 63 6.80 -4.63 -19.23
CA GLY A 63 5.72 -5.57 -19.47
C GLY A 63 4.57 -5.37 -18.52
N THR A 64 3.56 -6.20 -18.71
CA THR A 64 2.38 -6.23 -17.85
C THR A 64 2.01 -7.69 -17.63
N GLY A 65 1.29 -7.94 -16.55
CA GLY A 65 0.84 -9.29 -16.25
C GLY A 65 -0.15 -9.30 -15.10
N VAL A 66 -0.57 -10.50 -14.75
CA VAL A 66 -1.53 -10.73 -13.67
C VAL A 66 -0.95 -11.83 -12.78
N PHE A 67 -0.95 -11.57 -11.46
CA PHE A 67 -0.57 -12.60 -10.48
C PHE A 67 -1.73 -13.58 -10.26
N GLU A 68 -1.45 -14.71 -9.66
CA GLU A 68 -2.44 -15.76 -9.42
C GLU A 68 -3.61 -15.28 -8.55
N ASP A 69 -3.37 -14.32 -7.68
CA ASP A 69 -4.39 -13.75 -6.80
C ASP A 69 -5.21 -12.63 -7.43
N GLY A 70 -4.99 -12.35 -8.71
CA GLY A 70 -5.73 -11.34 -9.44
C GLY A 70 -5.11 -9.95 -9.44
N PHE A 71 -4.06 -9.73 -8.68
CA PHE A 71 -3.32 -8.46 -8.71
C PHE A 71 -2.62 -8.34 -10.05
N LYS A 72 -2.63 -7.14 -10.61
CA LYS A 72 -1.98 -6.84 -11.89
C LYS A 72 -0.68 -6.09 -11.65
N TRP A 73 0.26 -6.28 -12.53
CA TRP A 73 1.51 -5.55 -12.46
C TRP A 73 1.82 -4.92 -13.81
N GLU A 74 2.47 -3.75 -13.74
CA GLU A 74 3.03 -3.08 -14.91
C GLU A 74 4.46 -2.70 -14.57
N SER A 75 5.37 -2.95 -15.47
CA SER A 75 6.75 -2.53 -15.29
C SER A 75 7.18 -1.61 -16.41
N GLU A 76 7.98 -0.62 -16.06
CA GLU A 76 8.53 0.35 -16.98
C GLU A 76 10.00 0.50 -16.68
N VAL A 77 10.81 0.46 -17.71
CA VAL A 77 12.26 0.64 -17.60
C VAL A 77 12.66 1.80 -18.48
N GLN A 78 13.26 2.82 -17.90
CA GLN A 78 13.70 4.01 -18.62
C GLN A 78 15.12 4.36 -18.21
N PRO A 79 15.93 4.88 -19.15
CA PRO A 79 17.22 5.41 -18.75
C PRO A 79 17.04 6.66 -17.90
N TYR A 80 17.86 6.79 -16.86
CA TYR A 80 17.81 7.95 -15.99
C TYR A 80 18.75 9.00 -16.54
N GLU A 81 18.19 10.10 -17.03
CA GLU A 81 18.93 11.10 -17.77
C GLU A 81 19.38 12.31 -16.94
N ASP A 82 18.85 12.49 -15.74
CA ASP A 82 19.12 13.68 -14.93
C ASP A 82 20.60 13.88 -14.62
N ILE A 83 21.37 12.80 -14.52
CA ILE A 83 22.80 12.84 -14.24
C ILE A 83 23.61 12.11 -15.31
N LYS A 84 23.11 12.15 -16.54
CA LYS A 84 23.72 11.42 -17.65
C LYS A 84 25.18 11.81 -17.88
N GLU A 85 25.48 13.10 -17.82
CA GLU A 85 26.82 13.58 -18.03
C GLU A 85 27.82 13.04 -17.00
N GLU A 86 27.41 13.04 -15.73
CA GLU A 86 28.23 12.50 -14.66
C GLU A 86 28.41 10.99 -14.78
N LEU A 87 27.37 10.30 -15.25
CA LEU A 87 27.43 8.86 -15.45
C LEU A 87 28.31 8.46 -16.62
N GLU A 88 28.28 9.25 -17.70
CA GLU A 88 29.15 9.00 -18.84
C GLU A 88 30.63 9.10 -18.47
N ALA A 89 30.96 10.02 -17.57
CA ALA A 89 32.33 10.17 -17.08
C ALA A 89 32.80 8.93 -16.30
N LEU A 90 31.87 8.18 -15.72
CA LEU A 90 32.18 6.97 -14.96
C LEU A 90 31.99 5.67 -15.74
N ASP A 91 31.60 5.76 -17.01
CA ASP A 91 31.29 4.60 -17.87
C ASP A 91 30.19 3.72 -17.31
N VAL A 92 29.23 4.30 -16.61
CA VAL A 92 28.08 3.58 -16.05
C VAL A 92 26.80 4.19 -16.59
N ASN A 93 25.78 3.37 -16.73
CA ASN A 93 24.43 3.82 -17.07
C ASN A 93 23.49 3.55 -15.92
N LEU A 94 22.54 4.44 -15.75
CA LEU A 94 21.53 4.30 -14.70
C LEU A 94 20.19 4.05 -15.34
N LEU A 95 19.53 3.01 -14.90
CA LEU A 95 18.17 2.69 -15.33
C LEU A 95 17.20 2.95 -14.19
N LYS A 96 16.10 3.58 -14.53
CA LYS A 96 14.99 3.75 -13.61
C LYS A 96 13.97 2.66 -13.89
N ILE A 97 13.70 1.84 -12.89
CA ILE A 97 12.74 0.75 -12.99
C ILE A 97 11.55 1.13 -12.13
N LYS A 98 10.35 1.14 -12.73
CA LYS A 98 9.11 1.38 -12.02
C LYS A 98 8.26 0.13 -12.07
N VAL A 99 7.71 -0.25 -10.95
CA VAL A 99 6.74 -1.34 -10.86
C VAL A 99 5.46 -0.79 -10.26
N LYS A 100 4.37 -0.96 -10.96
CA LYS A 100 3.06 -0.55 -10.49
C LYS A 100 2.23 -1.81 -10.25
N ILE A 101 1.66 -1.91 -9.06
CA ILE A 101 0.76 -3.00 -8.71
C ILE A 101 -0.65 -2.42 -8.61
N ILE A 102 -1.58 -3.03 -9.31
CA ILE A 102 -2.96 -2.56 -9.42
C ILE A 102 -3.89 -3.67 -8.95
N TRP A 103 -4.86 -3.31 -8.13
CA TRP A 103 -5.87 -4.27 -7.70
C TRP A 103 -7.22 -3.57 -7.55
N SER A 104 -8.27 -4.37 -7.56
CA SER A 104 -9.62 -3.85 -7.32
C SER A 104 -9.93 -3.94 -5.85
N GLY A 105 -10.14 -2.81 -5.21
CA GLY A 105 -10.60 -2.74 -3.84
C GLY A 105 -12.10 -2.96 -3.75
N LYS A 106 -12.64 -2.80 -2.54
CA LYS A 106 -14.08 -2.84 -2.34
C LYS A 106 -14.73 -1.72 -3.16
N SER A 107 -15.90 -1.97 -3.69
CA SER A 107 -16.68 -1.01 -4.48
C SER A 107 -16.12 -0.77 -5.88
N ASN A 108 -15.38 -1.73 -6.43
CA ASN A 108 -14.84 -1.66 -7.79
C ASN A 108 -13.91 -0.46 -8.03
N LYS A 109 -13.38 0.14 -6.97
CA LYS A 109 -12.35 1.16 -7.11
C LYS A 109 -11.02 0.50 -7.36
N GLN A 110 -10.35 0.93 -8.41
CA GLN A 110 -8.99 0.49 -8.65
C GLN A 110 -8.06 1.20 -7.70
N GLU A 111 -7.24 0.42 -7.02
CA GLU A 111 -6.18 0.94 -6.17
C GLU A 111 -4.84 0.51 -6.74
N SER A 112 -3.81 1.27 -6.48
CA SER A 112 -2.49 0.96 -7.00
C SER A 112 -1.41 1.49 -6.08
N ILE A 113 -0.26 0.84 -6.15
CA ILE A 113 0.98 1.34 -5.55
C ILE A 113 2.05 1.33 -6.63
N GLU A 114 3.03 2.20 -6.49
CA GLU A 114 4.15 2.28 -7.41
C GLU A 114 5.45 2.23 -6.63
N LEU A 115 6.36 1.40 -7.09
CA LEU A 115 7.69 1.29 -6.52
C LEU A 115 8.68 1.64 -7.62
N ALA A 116 9.63 2.50 -7.29
CA ALA A 116 10.66 2.90 -8.24
C ALA A 116 12.04 2.61 -7.65
N SER A 117 12.95 2.20 -8.51
CA SER A 117 14.32 1.91 -8.13
C SER A 117 15.25 2.37 -9.23
N LEU A 118 16.46 2.73 -8.85
CA LEU A 118 17.54 3.06 -9.77
C LEU A 118 18.55 1.93 -9.76
N ARG A 119 18.96 1.52 -10.94
CA ARG A 119 19.94 0.45 -11.07
C ARG A 119 21.11 0.91 -11.92
N ILE A 120 22.29 0.67 -11.42
CA ILE A 120 23.52 0.97 -12.12
C ILE A 120 23.86 -0.22 -13.02
N ILE A 121 24.05 0.06 -14.32
CA ILE A 121 24.49 -0.94 -15.27
C ILE A 121 25.85 -0.49 -15.78
N GLN A 122 26.85 -1.37 -15.66
CA GLN A 122 28.13 -1.13 -16.29
C GLN A 122 28.05 -1.60 -17.72
N GLU A 123 28.37 -0.72 -18.64
CA GLU A 123 28.52 -1.13 -20.02
C GLU A 123 29.80 -1.94 -20.14
N ASP A 124 29.63 -3.20 -20.53
CA ASP A 124 30.80 -3.98 -20.90
C ASP A 124 31.30 -3.47 -22.24
N LYS A 125 32.38 -2.75 -22.19
CA LYS A 125 33.02 -2.36 -23.41
C LYS A 125 33.80 -3.55 -23.90
N LYS A 126 33.28 -4.17 -24.89
CA LYS A 126 34.04 -5.14 -25.64
C LYS A 126 34.51 -4.53 -26.91
#